data_264d743c2b0765c9fc7c8a9bda2d250b
#
_entry.id   264d743c2b0765c9fc7c8a9bda2d250b
#
_cell.length_a   1.000
_cell.length_b   1.000
_cell.length_c   1.000
_cell.angle_alpha   90.00
_cell.angle_beta   90.00
_cell.angle_gamma   90.00
#
_symmetry.space_group_name_H-M   'P 1'
#
loop_
_entity.id
_entity.type
_entity.pdbx_description
1 polymer ?
#
loop_
_entity_poly.entity_id
_entity_poly.type
_entity_poly.pdbx_seq_one_letter_code
_entity_poly.pdbx_strand_id
1 'polypeptide(L)'
;MKRFLQVFIAFALVLAFNTSMAQAKAKIVFEEMSHDFGTFKEADGNQTTTFSFTNNGTEPLVLSNVRASCGCTTPKWTREPVAPGAKGSIDVSYNPKNRPGSFSKSITVSSNAENPSVVLHITGQVEQREKTLAEQYPRTIGSLRAKSNYISFAKLTMGQEDTKELELINDTDKPVEVGFRTVPSHLTARVEPSTIPAHGKGNLIVTYNTKEAGTYGFASHRIYLSIDGSNDYKNSVGVSATIEEDFSNMTPEQLANAPVANFDPTSSDFGDMKQGDKKSTTFTLTNNGKSDLIIRHVRSSCGCTAVAPSKSVVAPGESAPINVTFDSRGKRGRQSKSITVITNDPKNPTTTLRISSNVITGES
;
A
#
# COMPACT_ATOMS: atom_id res chain seq x y z
N MET A 1 -38.01 86.48 -7.10
CA MET A 1 -37.00 85.95 -8.03
C MET A 1 -35.65 85.78 -7.39
N LYS A 2 -35.11 86.59 -6.53
CA LYS A 2 -33.78 86.49 -5.90
C LYS A 2 -33.62 85.29 -4.91
N ARG A 3 -34.65 84.85 -4.24
CA ARG A 3 -34.58 83.70 -3.31
C ARG A 3 -34.57 82.30 -3.98
N PHE A 4 -35.15 82.19 -5.19
CA PHE A 4 -35.11 80.92 -5.95
C PHE A 4 -33.75 80.67 -6.59
N LEU A 5 -33.01 81.73 -6.96
CA LEU A 5 -31.70 81.61 -7.55
C LEU A 5 -30.64 81.16 -6.52
N GLN A 6 -30.75 81.52 -5.26
CA GLN A 6 -29.83 81.13 -4.19
C GLN A 6 -29.99 79.63 -3.76
N VAL A 7 -31.19 79.07 -3.85
CA VAL A 7 -31.45 77.65 -3.56
C VAL A 7 -30.91 76.77 -4.70
N PHE A 8 -31.00 77.22 -5.95
CA PHE A 8 -30.43 76.45 -7.10
C PHE A 8 -28.92 76.44 -7.10
N ILE A 9 -28.23 77.49 -6.68
CA ILE A 9 -26.76 77.53 -6.58
C ILE A 9 -26.28 76.65 -5.39
N ALA A 10 -26.99 76.61 -4.27
CA ALA A 10 -26.66 75.75 -3.13
C ALA A 10 -26.87 74.27 -3.46
N PHE A 11 -27.89 73.92 -4.27
CA PHE A 11 -28.13 72.53 -4.69
C PHE A 11 -27.15 72.09 -5.79
N ALA A 12 -26.66 72.95 -6.66
CA ALA A 12 -25.63 72.67 -7.64
C ALA A 12 -24.25 72.47 -7.01
N LEU A 13 -23.92 73.13 -5.89
CA LEU A 13 -22.68 72.97 -5.17
C LEU A 13 -22.62 71.66 -4.36
N VAL A 14 -23.76 71.09 -3.93
CA VAL A 14 -23.83 69.81 -3.23
C VAL A 14 -23.70 68.61 -4.20
N LEU A 15 -24.07 68.78 -5.48
CA LEU A 15 -23.91 67.72 -6.50
C LEU A 15 -22.49 67.60 -7.06
N ALA A 16 -21.59 68.59 -6.84
CA ALA A 16 -20.22 68.55 -7.36
C ALA A 16 -19.20 67.84 -6.42
N PHE A 17 -19.60 67.38 -5.25
CA PHE A 17 -18.71 66.69 -4.27
C PHE A 17 -18.92 65.18 -4.20
N ASN A 18 -19.58 64.56 -5.17
CA ASN A 18 -19.48 63.13 -5.38
C ASN A 18 -18.25 62.80 -6.22
N THR A 19 -17.07 63.25 -5.81
CA THR A 19 -15.83 62.61 -6.24
C THR A 19 -15.88 61.15 -5.77
N SER A 20 -16.08 60.23 -6.67
CA SER A 20 -15.84 58.82 -6.42
C SER A 20 -14.46 58.70 -5.80
N MET A 21 -14.38 58.56 -4.50
CA MET A 21 -13.14 58.11 -3.86
C MET A 21 -12.82 56.75 -4.48
N ALA A 22 -11.95 56.76 -5.47
CA ALA A 22 -11.33 55.55 -5.97
C ALA A 22 -10.69 54.91 -4.75
N GLN A 23 -11.27 53.82 -4.27
CA GLN A 23 -10.79 53.12 -3.06
C GLN A 23 -9.34 52.71 -3.32
N ALA A 24 -8.41 53.34 -2.60
CA ALA A 24 -7.01 53.00 -2.64
C ALA A 24 -6.83 51.50 -2.37
N LYS A 25 -6.19 50.80 -3.29
CA LYS A 25 -5.93 49.35 -3.14
C LYS A 25 -4.56 49.01 -3.69
N ALA A 26 -3.96 47.99 -3.12
CA ALA A 26 -2.82 47.33 -3.70
C ALA A 26 -3.24 46.58 -5.00
N LYS A 27 -2.38 46.45 -5.97
CA LYS A 27 -2.63 45.69 -7.20
C LYS A 27 -1.38 44.94 -7.62
N ILE A 28 -1.46 43.59 -7.59
CA ILE A 28 -0.34 42.73 -7.98
C ILE A 28 -0.39 42.47 -9.49
N VAL A 29 0.72 42.69 -10.17
CA VAL A 29 0.89 42.40 -11.61
C VAL A 29 2.18 41.62 -11.78
N PHE A 30 2.06 40.39 -12.26
CA PHE A 30 3.20 39.50 -12.56
C PHE A 30 3.75 39.81 -13.97
N GLU A 31 5.07 39.72 -14.14
CA GLU A 31 5.73 39.79 -15.44
C GLU A 31 5.42 38.55 -16.29
N GLU A 32 5.38 37.37 -15.64
CA GLU A 32 4.93 36.11 -16.23
C GLU A 32 4.11 35.33 -15.20
N MET A 33 3.15 34.52 -15.65
CA MET A 33 2.31 33.69 -14.79
C MET A 33 2.57 32.20 -14.97
N SER A 34 3.41 31.82 -15.92
CA SER A 34 3.78 30.44 -16.18
C SER A 34 5.25 30.35 -16.58
N HIS A 35 5.91 29.32 -16.15
CA HIS A 35 7.28 29.01 -16.51
C HIS A 35 7.40 27.54 -16.93
N ASP A 36 8.03 27.29 -18.09
CA ASP A 36 8.32 25.94 -18.56
C ASP A 36 9.82 25.67 -18.43
N PHE A 37 10.15 24.69 -17.59
CA PHE A 37 11.54 24.24 -17.43
C PHE A 37 12.06 23.43 -18.62
N GLY A 38 11.19 23.12 -19.60
CA GLY A 38 11.55 22.24 -20.70
C GLY A 38 11.83 20.80 -20.25
N THR A 39 12.68 20.11 -21.00
CA THR A 39 13.09 18.73 -20.70
C THR A 39 14.45 18.74 -19.99
N PHE A 40 14.51 18.05 -18.83
CA PHE A 40 15.73 17.95 -18.02
C PHE A 40 15.82 16.58 -17.31
N LYS A 41 17.02 16.22 -16.84
CA LYS A 41 17.26 14.95 -16.15
C LYS A 41 16.95 15.03 -14.66
N GLU A 42 16.49 13.93 -14.07
CA GLU A 42 16.35 13.84 -12.61
C GLU A 42 17.64 14.17 -11.86
N ALA A 43 18.80 13.80 -12.47
CA ALA A 43 20.12 14.02 -11.92
C ALA A 43 20.55 15.50 -11.87
N ASP A 44 19.90 16.37 -12.66
CA ASP A 44 20.20 17.81 -12.69
C ASP A 44 19.74 18.50 -11.38
N GLY A 45 19.02 17.77 -10.53
CA GLY A 45 18.57 18.25 -9.22
C GLY A 45 17.37 19.20 -9.31
N ASN A 46 17.19 19.99 -8.26
CA ASN A 46 16.05 20.90 -8.17
C ASN A 46 16.13 21.98 -9.25
N GLN A 47 15.02 22.14 -9.99
CA GLN A 47 14.85 23.23 -10.95
C GLN A 47 14.23 24.43 -10.24
N THR A 48 14.71 25.63 -10.53
CA THR A 48 14.26 26.86 -9.86
C THR A 48 13.92 27.94 -10.87
N THR A 49 12.87 28.71 -10.59
CA THR A 49 12.49 29.92 -11.32
C THR A 49 12.02 31.00 -10.37
N THR A 50 12.05 32.25 -10.81
CA THR A 50 11.61 33.39 -10.03
C THR A 50 10.51 34.14 -10.78
N PHE A 51 9.33 34.21 -10.19
CA PHE A 51 8.23 35.04 -10.67
C PHE A 51 8.34 36.43 -10.07
N SER A 52 8.64 37.41 -10.89
CA SER A 52 8.68 38.83 -10.50
C SER A 52 7.30 39.46 -10.62
N PHE A 53 6.94 40.29 -9.66
CA PHE A 53 5.70 41.07 -9.69
C PHE A 53 5.97 42.52 -9.29
N THR A 54 5.07 43.41 -9.72
CA THR A 54 5.07 44.83 -9.37
C THR A 54 3.75 45.16 -8.66
N ASN A 55 3.84 46.02 -7.66
CA ASN A 55 2.65 46.59 -7.05
C ASN A 55 2.22 47.82 -7.87
N ASN A 56 1.26 47.63 -8.78
CA ASN A 56 0.70 48.70 -9.61
C ASN A 56 -0.50 49.40 -8.93
N GLY A 57 -0.67 49.20 -7.63
CA GLY A 57 -1.68 49.88 -6.81
C GLY A 57 -1.15 51.14 -6.15
N THR A 58 -1.98 51.71 -5.25
CA THR A 58 -1.68 52.94 -4.49
C THR A 58 -1.37 52.67 -3.03
N GLU A 59 -1.60 51.42 -2.54
CA GLU A 59 -1.35 50.98 -1.18
C GLU A 59 -0.27 49.90 -1.11
N PRO A 60 0.44 49.73 0.01
CA PRO A 60 1.41 48.67 0.17
C PRO A 60 0.80 47.27 -0.05
N LEU A 61 1.48 46.44 -0.86
CA LEU A 61 1.07 45.08 -1.19
C LEU A 61 1.71 44.09 -0.22
N VAL A 62 0.90 43.25 0.40
CA VAL A 62 1.34 42.20 1.33
C VAL A 62 0.89 40.85 0.80
N LEU A 63 1.85 39.92 0.60
CA LEU A 63 1.53 38.53 0.31
C LEU A 63 1.23 37.78 1.62
N SER A 64 -0.02 37.41 1.82
CA SER A 64 -0.46 36.73 3.05
C SER A 64 -0.11 35.24 3.04
N ASN A 65 -0.15 34.59 1.86
CA ASN A 65 0.20 33.19 1.70
C ASN A 65 0.63 32.87 0.27
N VAL A 66 1.60 31.96 0.13
CA VAL A 66 1.98 31.38 -1.17
C VAL A 66 2.09 29.88 -1.02
N ARG A 67 1.22 29.14 -1.70
CA ARG A 67 1.08 27.70 -1.52
C ARG A 67 1.15 26.96 -2.85
N ALA A 68 2.04 25.97 -2.92
CA ALA A 68 2.11 25.04 -4.04
C ALA A 68 1.06 23.91 -3.92
N SER A 69 0.65 23.35 -5.06
CA SER A 69 -0.30 22.24 -5.17
C SER A 69 0.25 20.89 -4.66
N CYS A 70 1.57 20.77 -4.44
CA CYS A 70 2.22 19.56 -3.92
C CYS A 70 3.46 19.88 -3.09
N GLY A 71 3.89 18.95 -2.24
CA GLY A 71 5.14 19.05 -1.49
C GLY A 71 6.42 18.93 -2.35
N CYS A 72 6.28 18.65 -3.64
CA CYS A 72 7.38 18.61 -4.61
C CYS A 72 7.80 20.01 -5.09
N THR A 73 7.02 21.03 -4.76
CA THR A 73 7.24 22.43 -5.16
C THR A 73 7.26 23.28 -3.90
N THR A 74 8.36 24.01 -3.72
CA THR A 74 8.57 24.86 -2.53
C THR A 74 8.70 26.31 -2.94
N PRO A 75 7.73 27.18 -2.64
CA PRO A 75 7.81 28.61 -2.88
C PRO A 75 8.51 29.33 -1.69
N LYS A 76 9.32 30.32 -2.03
CA LYS A 76 9.80 31.37 -1.12
C LYS A 76 9.41 32.72 -1.72
N TRP A 77 9.04 33.68 -0.92
CA TRP A 77 8.54 34.96 -1.43
C TRP A 77 8.93 36.15 -0.56
N THR A 78 8.86 37.35 -1.15
CA THR A 78 9.03 38.61 -0.44
C THR A 78 8.01 38.75 0.67
N ARG A 79 8.48 38.83 1.93
CA ARG A 79 7.65 38.88 3.14
C ARG A 79 7.31 40.31 3.54
N GLU A 80 8.18 41.25 3.20
CA GLU A 80 8.03 42.69 3.49
C GLU A 80 6.92 43.30 2.62
N PRO A 81 6.18 44.31 3.10
CA PRO A 81 5.21 45.02 2.31
C PRO A 81 5.91 45.71 1.10
N VAL A 82 5.40 45.45 -0.07
CA VAL A 82 5.92 46.02 -1.33
C VAL A 82 5.23 47.38 -1.60
N ALA A 83 5.99 48.47 -1.58
CA ALA A 83 5.48 49.81 -1.78
C ALA A 83 4.86 49.99 -3.20
N PRO A 84 3.96 50.96 -3.41
CA PRO A 84 3.48 51.33 -4.74
C PRO A 84 4.61 51.55 -5.75
N GLY A 85 4.52 50.92 -6.91
CA GLY A 85 5.54 50.94 -7.96
C GLY A 85 6.77 50.09 -7.76
N ALA A 86 6.93 49.50 -6.56
CA ALA A 86 8.06 48.59 -6.24
C ALA A 86 7.81 47.17 -6.72
N LYS A 87 8.91 46.41 -6.86
CA LYS A 87 8.90 45.01 -7.27
C LYS A 87 9.08 44.07 -6.07
N GLY A 88 8.48 42.88 -6.16
CA GLY A 88 8.72 41.73 -5.29
C GLY A 88 8.93 40.49 -6.13
N SER A 89 9.25 39.36 -5.46
CA SER A 89 9.51 38.07 -6.12
C SER A 89 8.95 36.89 -5.39
N ILE A 90 8.72 35.81 -6.13
CA ILE A 90 8.39 34.48 -5.63
C ILE A 90 9.36 33.50 -6.28
N ASP A 91 10.29 32.96 -5.51
CA ASP A 91 11.19 31.91 -5.97
C ASP A 91 10.48 30.56 -5.80
N VAL A 92 10.44 29.77 -6.86
CA VAL A 92 9.80 28.47 -6.89
C VAL A 92 10.83 27.40 -7.21
N SER A 93 10.95 26.41 -6.32
CA SER A 93 11.84 25.26 -6.50
C SER A 93 11.03 23.98 -6.70
N TYR A 94 11.27 23.26 -7.79
CA TYR A 94 10.69 21.96 -8.09
C TYR A 94 11.72 20.85 -7.88
N ASN A 95 11.33 19.81 -7.10
CA ASN A 95 12.16 18.63 -6.85
C ASN A 95 11.73 17.47 -7.77
N PRO A 96 12.55 17.07 -8.77
CA PRO A 96 12.23 16.03 -9.74
C PRO A 96 12.46 14.61 -9.21
N LYS A 97 13.05 14.42 -8.03
CA LYS A 97 13.49 13.12 -7.50
C LYS A 97 12.34 12.12 -7.44
N ASN A 98 12.50 10.98 -8.13
CA ASN A 98 11.50 9.91 -8.28
C ASN A 98 10.18 10.38 -8.93
N ARG A 99 10.25 11.36 -9.86
CA ARG A 99 9.09 11.93 -10.57
C ARG A 99 9.34 12.06 -12.06
N PRO A 100 9.67 10.97 -12.77
CA PRO A 100 9.85 11.03 -14.22
C PRO A 100 8.54 11.33 -14.93
N GLY A 101 8.64 11.93 -16.11
CA GLY A 101 7.50 12.28 -16.94
C GLY A 101 7.15 13.76 -16.89
N SER A 102 6.08 14.13 -17.57
CA SER A 102 5.58 15.51 -17.63
C SER A 102 4.96 15.92 -16.29
N PHE A 103 5.17 17.16 -15.92
CA PHE A 103 4.50 17.73 -14.76
C PHE A 103 3.90 19.11 -15.07
N SER A 104 2.81 19.41 -14.36
CA SER A 104 2.21 20.73 -14.26
C SER A 104 1.84 20.98 -12.81
N LYS A 105 2.35 22.07 -12.23
CA LYS A 105 2.10 22.44 -10.83
C LYS A 105 1.62 23.87 -10.75
N SER A 106 0.68 24.12 -9.85
CA SER A 106 0.16 25.45 -9.57
C SER A 106 0.67 25.96 -8.23
N ILE A 107 0.89 27.28 -8.17
CA ILE A 107 1.26 28.02 -6.99
C ILE A 107 0.19 29.10 -6.77
N THR A 108 -0.60 28.99 -5.73
CA THR A 108 -1.62 29.97 -5.36
C THR A 108 -0.99 31.04 -4.49
N VAL A 109 -1.11 32.28 -4.93
CA VAL A 109 -0.62 33.49 -4.25
C VAL A 109 -1.82 34.23 -3.69
N SER A 110 -1.85 34.45 -2.39
CA SER A 110 -2.88 35.20 -1.69
C SER A 110 -2.31 36.54 -1.19
N SER A 111 -3.03 37.63 -1.38
CA SER A 111 -2.57 38.97 -1.01
C SER A 111 -3.74 39.89 -0.61
N ASN A 112 -3.40 41.11 -0.14
CA ASN A 112 -4.36 42.20 0.10
C ASN A 112 -4.69 43.00 -1.18
N ALA A 113 -4.27 42.53 -2.35
CA ALA A 113 -4.50 43.24 -3.61
C ALA A 113 -5.99 43.21 -4.02
N GLU A 114 -6.32 44.05 -4.99
CA GLU A 114 -7.62 44.08 -5.66
C GLU A 114 -7.98 42.73 -6.27
N ASN A 115 -6.97 42.02 -6.80
CA ASN A 115 -7.01 40.64 -7.21
C ASN A 115 -6.38 39.74 -6.12
N PRO A 116 -7.17 39.32 -5.07
CA PRO A 116 -6.62 38.79 -3.84
C PRO A 116 -6.04 37.38 -3.97
N SER A 117 -6.31 36.68 -5.08
CA SER A 117 -5.79 35.36 -5.36
C SER A 117 -5.34 35.28 -6.81
N VAL A 118 -4.06 34.90 -7.01
CA VAL A 118 -3.46 34.69 -8.32
C VAL A 118 -2.83 33.30 -8.35
N VAL A 119 -2.92 32.62 -9.49
CA VAL A 119 -2.34 31.28 -9.66
C VAL A 119 -1.22 31.35 -10.69
N LEU A 120 -0.03 30.96 -10.27
CA LEU A 120 1.14 30.77 -11.13
C LEU A 120 1.28 29.31 -11.50
N HIS A 121 1.88 29.02 -12.64
CA HIS A 121 2.08 27.67 -13.13
C HIS A 121 3.55 27.40 -13.45
N ILE A 122 4.01 26.18 -13.14
CA ILE A 122 5.26 25.65 -13.65
C ILE A 122 4.99 24.35 -14.37
N THR A 123 5.66 24.14 -15.49
CA THR A 123 5.59 22.91 -16.31
C THR A 123 6.99 22.42 -16.63
N GLY A 124 7.08 21.20 -17.12
CA GLY A 124 8.31 20.62 -17.62
C GLY A 124 8.20 19.13 -17.82
N GLN A 125 9.27 18.54 -18.31
CA GLN A 125 9.42 17.10 -18.58
C GLN A 125 10.68 16.59 -17.90
N VAL A 126 10.52 15.65 -16.94
CA VAL A 126 11.66 14.97 -16.31
C VAL A 126 11.98 13.71 -17.09
N GLU A 127 13.22 13.63 -17.62
CA GLU A 127 13.70 12.41 -18.28
C GLU A 127 13.82 11.27 -17.26
N GLN A 128 13.29 10.11 -17.64
CA GLN A 128 13.43 8.91 -16.83
C GLN A 128 14.89 8.44 -16.84
N ARG A 129 15.52 8.41 -15.67
CA ARG A 129 16.84 7.80 -15.55
C ARG A 129 16.75 6.28 -15.59
N GLU A 130 17.79 5.64 -16.05
CA GLU A 130 17.93 4.21 -15.90
C GLU A 130 18.06 3.85 -14.41
N LYS A 131 17.29 2.86 -14.00
CA LYS A 131 17.40 2.34 -12.63
C LYS A 131 18.73 1.61 -12.47
N THR A 132 19.40 1.83 -11.37
CA THR A 132 20.56 1.03 -11.01
C THR A 132 20.18 -0.44 -10.81
N LEU A 133 21.14 -1.36 -10.91
CA LEU A 133 20.90 -2.77 -10.68
C LEU A 133 20.28 -3.03 -9.29
N ALA A 134 20.74 -2.32 -8.28
CA ALA A 134 20.20 -2.41 -6.92
C ALA A 134 18.73 -1.95 -6.80
N GLU A 135 18.31 -1.01 -7.62
CA GLU A 135 16.90 -0.56 -7.68
C GLU A 135 16.01 -1.49 -8.51
N GLN A 136 16.57 -2.16 -9.52
CA GLN A 136 15.87 -3.17 -10.31
C GLN A 136 15.70 -4.47 -9.52
N TYR A 137 16.73 -4.86 -8.76
CA TYR A 137 16.83 -6.08 -7.97
C TYR A 137 17.15 -5.75 -6.51
N PRO A 138 16.15 -5.26 -5.74
CA PRO A 138 16.39 -4.70 -4.41
C PRO A 138 16.60 -5.74 -3.32
N ARG A 139 16.40 -7.03 -3.62
CA ARG A 139 16.61 -8.11 -2.65
C ARG A 139 17.95 -8.76 -2.85
N THR A 140 18.67 -8.98 -1.73
CA THR A 140 19.93 -9.73 -1.72
C THR A 140 19.72 -11.12 -1.14
N ILE A 141 20.33 -12.11 -1.74
CA ILE A 141 20.37 -13.51 -1.30
C ILE A 141 21.84 -13.91 -1.37
N GLY A 142 22.58 -13.77 -0.27
CA GLY A 142 24.04 -13.84 -0.28
C GLY A 142 24.64 -12.76 -1.18
N SER A 143 25.50 -13.17 -2.10
CA SER A 143 26.11 -12.31 -3.13
C SER A 143 25.23 -12.07 -4.35
N LEU A 144 24.06 -12.69 -4.41
CA LEU A 144 23.11 -12.54 -5.53
C LEU A 144 22.06 -11.48 -5.24
N ARG A 145 21.47 -10.94 -6.31
CA ARG A 145 20.31 -10.05 -6.23
C ARG A 145 19.10 -10.66 -6.92
N ALA A 146 17.91 -10.27 -6.47
CA ALA A 146 16.63 -10.66 -7.06
C ALA A 146 15.61 -9.53 -6.96
N LYS A 147 14.56 -9.58 -7.77
CA LYS A 147 13.39 -8.66 -7.65
C LYS A 147 12.60 -8.94 -6.38
N SER A 148 12.55 -10.21 -5.97
CA SER A 148 11.88 -10.70 -4.77
C SER A 148 12.73 -11.80 -4.14
N ASN A 149 12.58 -12.05 -2.85
CA ASN A 149 13.05 -13.26 -2.19
C ASN A 149 11.88 -14.22 -1.89
N TYR A 150 10.84 -14.18 -2.74
CA TYR A 150 9.60 -14.91 -2.52
C TYR A 150 8.97 -15.34 -3.84
N ILE A 151 8.52 -16.60 -3.91
CA ILE A 151 7.78 -17.20 -5.02
C ILE A 151 6.37 -17.55 -4.51
N SER A 152 5.34 -17.00 -5.15
CA SER A 152 3.95 -17.31 -4.84
C SER A 152 3.30 -18.10 -5.97
N PHE A 153 2.81 -19.28 -5.64
CA PHE A 153 2.02 -20.10 -6.55
C PHE A 153 0.52 -19.71 -6.54
N ALA A 154 0.17 -18.66 -5.76
CA ALA A 154 -1.20 -18.21 -5.60
C ALA A 154 -2.14 -19.37 -5.21
N LYS A 155 -3.04 -19.79 -6.12
CA LYS A 155 -3.95 -20.91 -5.95
C LYS A 155 -3.50 -22.10 -6.78
N LEU A 156 -3.45 -23.26 -6.15
CA LEU A 156 -3.19 -24.56 -6.76
C LEU A 156 -4.30 -25.54 -6.36
N THR A 157 -4.62 -26.46 -7.24
CA THR A 157 -5.56 -27.54 -6.97
C THR A 157 -4.83 -28.74 -6.40
N MET A 158 -5.45 -29.45 -5.47
CA MET A 158 -4.89 -30.69 -4.93
C MET A 158 -4.62 -31.72 -6.04
N GLY A 159 -3.41 -32.27 -6.09
CA GLY A 159 -2.94 -33.14 -7.14
C GLY A 159 -2.23 -32.42 -8.31
N GLN A 160 -2.25 -31.10 -8.34
CA GLN A 160 -1.56 -30.29 -9.35
C GLN A 160 -0.08 -30.14 -9.02
N GLU A 161 0.74 -30.09 -10.08
CA GLU A 161 2.10 -29.58 -10.04
C GLU A 161 2.16 -28.27 -10.84
N ASP A 162 2.91 -27.29 -10.35
CA ASP A 162 3.16 -26.04 -11.05
C ASP A 162 4.61 -25.60 -10.84
N THR A 163 5.16 -24.92 -11.83
CA THR A 163 6.57 -24.47 -11.83
C THR A 163 6.64 -22.97 -11.99
N LYS A 164 7.47 -22.32 -11.16
CA LYS A 164 7.77 -20.89 -11.24
C LYS A 164 9.25 -20.61 -11.13
N GLU A 165 9.63 -19.48 -11.69
CA GLU A 165 11.02 -19.04 -11.76
C GLU A 165 11.21 -17.73 -11.00
N LEU A 166 12.41 -17.59 -10.45
CA LEU A 166 12.91 -16.36 -9.84
C LEU A 166 14.28 -16.05 -10.45
N GLU A 167 14.35 -14.93 -11.19
CA GLU A 167 15.60 -14.44 -11.76
C GLU A 167 16.56 -14.01 -10.64
N LEU A 168 17.79 -14.52 -10.71
CA LEU A 168 18.92 -14.21 -9.86
C LEU A 168 19.98 -13.48 -10.67
N ILE A 169 20.52 -12.40 -10.11
CA ILE A 169 21.60 -11.62 -10.73
C ILE A 169 22.84 -11.75 -9.88
N ASN A 170 23.94 -12.11 -10.50
CA ASN A 170 25.26 -12.02 -9.88
C ASN A 170 25.80 -10.60 -10.04
N ASP A 171 25.83 -9.85 -8.95
CA ASP A 171 26.33 -8.45 -8.90
C ASP A 171 27.83 -8.40 -8.49
N THR A 172 28.57 -9.48 -8.72
CA THR A 172 29.98 -9.58 -8.36
C THR A 172 30.86 -9.81 -9.58
N ASP A 173 32.17 -9.54 -9.42
CA ASP A 173 33.20 -9.75 -10.47
C ASP A 173 33.65 -11.21 -10.62
N LYS A 174 33.00 -12.14 -9.90
CA LYS A 174 33.37 -13.58 -9.94
C LYS A 174 32.13 -14.43 -10.20
N PRO A 175 32.29 -15.61 -10.85
CA PRO A 175 31.18 -16.56 -10.90
C PRO A 175 30.74 -16.99 -9.50
N VAL A 176 29.45 -17.22 -9.32
CA VAL A 176 28.82 -17.64 -8.06
C VAL A 176 28.16 -18.98 -8.23
N GLU A 177 28.60 -19.98 -7.46
CA GLU A 177 27.99 -21.30 -7.44
C GLU A 177 26.76 -21.29 -6.49
N VAL A 178 25.63 -21.84 -7.00
CA VAL A 178 24.37 -21.89 -6.25
C VAL A 178 23.91 -23.33 -6.08
N GLY A 179 23.93 -23.79 -4.85
CA GLY A 179 23.37 -25.07 -4.42
C GLY A 179 22.21 -24.91 -3.43
N PHE A 180 21.85 -26.00 -2.81
CA PHE A 180 20.76 -26.04 -1.83
C PHE A 180 21.21 -26.66 -0.51
N ARG A 181 20.89 -26.00 0.57
CA ARG A 181 21.02 -26.53 1.93
C ARG A 181 19.80 -27.35 2.32
N THR A 182 18.60 -26.82 2.07
CA THR A 182 17.34 -27.46 2.42
C THR A 182 16.27 -27.06 1.42
N VAL A 183 15.61 -28.06 0.86
CA VAL A 183 14.40 -27.94 0.05
C VAL A 183 13.32 -28.82 0.69
N PRO A 184 12.13 -28.29 1.00
CA PRO A 184 11.00 -29.10 1.49
C PRO A 184 10.66 -30.24 0.52
N SER A 185 10.28 -31.41 1.02
CA SER A 185 10.10 -32.63 0.21
C SER A 185 9.08 -32.53 -0.93
N HIS A 186 8.06 -31.69 -0.75
CA HIS A 186 7.03 -31.42 -1.76
C HIS A 186 7.43 -30.34 -2.78
N LEU A 187 8.65 -29.80 -2.66
CA LEU A 187 9.22 -28.87 -3.64
C LEU A 187 10.40 -29.55 -4.35
N THR A 188 10.53 -29.29 -5.64
CA THR A 188 11.81 -29.47 -6.33
C THR A 188 12.38 -28.10 -6.67
N ALA A 189 13.69 -27.96 -6.56
CA ALA A 189 14.36 -26.70 -6.87
C ALA A 189 15.67 -26.96 -7.62
N ARG A 190 15.94 -26.14 -8.64
CA ARG A 190 17.22 -26.11 -9.36
C ARG A 190 17.55 -24.70 -9.78
N VAL A 191 18.83 -24.44 -10.04
CA VAL A 191 19.27 -23.13 -10.56
C VAL A 191 19.96 -23.37 -11.91
N GLU A 192 19.58 -22.61 -12.91
CA GLU A 192 20.09 -22.68 -14.25
C GLU A 192 20.65 -21.33 -14.74
N PRO A 193 21.94 -21.21 -15.05
CA PRO A 193 22.98 -22.18 -14.73
C PRO A 193 23.30 -22.27 -13.24
N SER A 194 23.74 -23.42 -12.72
CA SER A 194 24.11 -23.60 -11.31
C SER A 194 25.29 -22.74 -10.87
N THR A 195 26.16 -22.38 -11.83
CA THR A 195 27.19 -21.35 -11.64
C THR A 195 26.84 -20.13 -12.46
N ILE A 196 26.43 -19.06 -11.78
CA ILE A 196 26.05 -17.81 -12.44
C ILE A 196 27.30 -16.99 -12.72
N PRO A 197 27.61 -16.67 -14.01
CA PRO A 197 28.82 -15.90 -14.38
C PRO A 197 28.85 -14.54 -13.66
N ALA A 198 30.05 -13.93 -13.56
CA ALA A 198 30.21 -12.56 -13.11
C ALA A 198 29.32 -11.63 -13.93
N HIS A 199 28.55 -10.75 -13.23
CA HIS A 199 27.55 -9.83 -13.80
C HIS A 199 26.47 -10.55 -14.66
N GLY A 200 26.37 -11.88 -14.53
CA GLY A 200 25.43 -12.72 -15.26
C GLY A 200 24.10 -12.93 -14.55
N LYS A 201 23.23 -13.68 -15.22
CA LYS A 201 21.91 -14.07 -14.77
C LYS A 201 21.77 -15.58 -14.63
N GLY A 202 20.94 -16.01 -13.70
CA GLY A 202 20.46 -17.37 -13.56
C GLY A 202 19.01 -17.37 -13.09
N ASN A 203 18.34 -18.51 -13.23
CA ASN A 203 16.97 -18.69 -12.78
C ASN A 203 16.91 -19.75 -11.67
N LEU A 204 16.36 -19.41 -10.52
CA LEU A 204 15.89 -20.39 -9.55
C LEU A 204 14.53 -20.88 -10.01
N ILE A 205 14.46 -22.14 -10.41
CA ILE A 205 13.28 -22.83 -10.92
C ILE A 205 12.76 -23.71 -9.79
N VAL A 206 11.50 -23.49 -9.39
CA VAL A 206 10.85 -24.22 -8.29
C VAL A 206 9.55 -24.83 -8.80
N THR A 207 9.41 -26.16 -8.59
CA THR A 207 8.16 -26.88 -8.83
C THR A 207 7.50 -27.23 -7.50
N TYR A 208 6.21 -26.94 -7.37
CA TYR A 208 5.39 -27.26 -6.21
C TYR A 208 4.50 -28.46 -6.52
N ASN A 209 4.64 -29.55 -5.75
CA ASN A 209 3.79 -30.74 -5.83
C ASN A 209 2.76 -30.72 -4.70
N THR A 210 1.50 -30.42 -5.00
CA THR A 210 0.44 -30.29 -4.01
C THR A 210 0.01 -31.61 -3.39
N LYS A 211 0.18 -32.73 -4.12
CA LYS A 211 -0.12 -34.08 -3.61
C LYS A 211 0.86 -34.48 -2.51
N GLU A 212 2.16 -34.21 -2.72
CA GLU A 212 3.18 -34.48 -1.71
C GLU A 212 3.10 -33.53 -0.52
N ALA A 213 2.64 -32.28 -0.74
CA ALA A 213 2.40 -31.34 0.34
C ALA A 213 1.31 -31.83 1.32
N GLY A 214 0.32 -32.58 0.83
CA GLY A 214 -0.69 -33.28 1.65
C GLY A 214 -1.54 -32.36 2.54
N THR A 215 -1.61 -31.07 2.23
CA THR A 215 -2.33 -30.08 3.04
C THR A 215 -3.23 -29.21 2.18
N TYR A 216 -4.28 -28.66 2.79
CA TYR A 216 -5.19 -27.70 2.15
C TYR A 216 -5.01 -26.31 2.76
N GLY A 217 -5.39 -25.29 1.99
CA GLY A 217 -5.32 -23.90 2.39
C GLY A 217 -3.94 -23.28 2.18
N PHE A 218 -3.69 -22.18 2.88
CA PHE A 218 -2.43 -21.45 2.73
C PHE A 218 -1.28 -22.17 3.43
N ALA A 219 -0.27 -22.49 2.64
CA ALA A 219 1.01 -23.05 3.09
C ALA A 219 2.18 -22.13 2.71
N SER A 220 3.15 -22.01 3.60
CA SER A 220 4.36 -21.20 3.38
C SER A 220 5.58 -21.94 3.88
N HIS A 221 6.57 -22.01 3.03
CA HIS A 221 7.81 -22.75 3.21
C HIS A 221 9.04 -21.89 2.88
N ARG A 222 10.23 -22.39 3.19
CA ARG A 222 11.49 -21.76 2.80
C ARG A 222 12.41 -22.78 2.13
N ILE A 223 13.01 -22.36 1.01
CA ILE A 223 14.14 -23.01 0.41
C ILE A 223 15.39 -22.27 0.92
N TYR A 224 16.36 -23.00 1.45
CA TYR A 224 17.65 -22.44 1.87
C TYR A 224 18.70 -22.76 0.85
N LEU A 225 19.33 -21.71 0.33
CA LEU A 225 20.38 -21.82 -0.69
C LEU A 225 21.76 -21.94 -0.02
N SER A 226 22.64 -22.69 -0.69
CA SER A 226 24.08 -22.67 -0.45
C SER A 226 24.72 -21.83 -1.54
N ILE A 227 25.42 -20.76 -1.17
CA ILE A 227 26.03 -19.83 -2.12
C ILE A 227 27.53 -19.88 -1.88
N ASP A 228 28.30 -20.31 -2.90
CA ASP A 228 29.75 -20.55 -2.80
C ASP A 228 30.11 -21.43 -1.59
N GLY A 229 29.31 -22.46 -1.32
CA GLY A 229 29.45 -23.34 -0.16
C GLY A 229 28.98 -22.75 1.18
N SER A 230 28.60 -21.48 1.22
CA SER A 230 28.06 -20.84 2.43
C SER A 230 26.60 -21.23 2.69
N ASN A 231 26.34 -21.78 3.86
CA ASN A 231 25.01 -22.24 4.32
C ASN A 231 24.35 -21.24 5.28
N ASP A 232 24.48 -19.92 5.06
CA ASP A 232 23.83 -18.90 5.90
C ASP A 232 22.30 -19.02 5.76
N TYR A 233 21.58 -19.03 6.88
CA TYR A 233 20.11 -19.04 6.93
C TYR A 233 19.45 -17.81 6.30
N LYS A 234 20.20 -16.73 6.11
CA LYS A 234 19.73 -15.53 5.40
C LYS A 234 19.58 -15.79 3.90
N ASN A 235 20.34 -16.77 3.35
CA ASN A 235 20.25 -17.16 1.95
C ASN A 235 19.01 -18.01 1.73
N SER A 236 17.83 -17.39 1.74
CA SER A 236 16.58 -18.13 1.65
C SER A 236 15.56 -17.44 0.76
N VAL A 237 14.76 -18.27 0.09
CA VAL A 237 13.60 -17.87 -0.72
C VAL A 237 12.34 -18.45 -0.08
N GLY A 238 11.37 -17.58 0.21
CA GLY A 238 10.05 -17.99 0.66
C GLY A 238 9.24 -18.57 -0.51
N VAL A 239 8.48 -19.63 -0.25
CA VAL A 239 7.58 -20.24 -1.24
C VAL A 239 6.21 -20.42 -0.60
N SER A 240 5.14 -19.99 -1.27
CA SER A 240 3.78 -20.23 -0.78
C SER A 240 2.83 -20.67 -1.86
N ALA A 241 1.79 -21.36 -1.42
CA ALA A 241 0.63 -21.72 -2.21
C ALA A 241 -0.63 -21.69 -1.34
N THR A 242 -1.79 -21.49 -1.97
CA THR A 242 -3.09 -21.81 -1.37
C THR A 242 -3.66 -23.00 -2.12
N ILE A 243 -3.75 -24.15 -1.41
CA ILE A 243 -4.16 -25.41 -2.03
C ILE A 243 -5.65 -25.61 -1.79
N GLU A 244 -6.40 -25.74 -2.89
CA GLU A 244 -7.86 -25.91 -2.89
C GLU A 244 -8.24 -27.29 -3.41
N GLU A 245 -9.40 -27.79 -3.01
CA GLU A 245 -9.99 -29.02 -3.57
C GLU A 245 -10.56 -28.72 -4.95
N ASP A 246 -10.49 -29.67 -5.88
CA ASP A 246 -11.06 -29.53 -7.22
C ASP A 246 -12.49 -30.04 -7.24
N PHE A 247 -13.42 -29.15 -7.44
CA PHE A 247 -14.84 -29.46 -7.62
C PHE A 247 -15.32 -29.30 -9.07
N SER A 248 -14.43 -28.99 -10.00
CA SER A 248 -14.79 -28.66 -11.40
C SER A 248 -15.42 -29.82 -12.15
N ASN A 249 -15.07 -31.06 -11.77
CA ASN A 249 -15.52 -32.28 -12.43
C ASN A 249 -16.76 -32.93 -11.76
N MET A 250 -17.37 -32.27 -10.77
CA MET A 250 -18.56 -32.79 -10.13
C MET A 250 -19.79 -32.72 -11.02
N THR A 251 -20.50 -33.83 -11.14
CA THR A 251 -21.78 -33.88 -11.87
C THR A 251 -22.87 -33.12 -11.10
N PRO A 252 -23.98 -32.70 -11.79
CA PRO A 252 -25.13 -32.09 -11.11
C PRO A 252 -25.70 -32.96 -9.98
N GLU A 253 -25.69 -34.28 -10.13
CA GLU A 253 -26.15 -35.24 -9.12
C GLU A 253 -25.19 -35.24 -7.89
N GLN A 254 -23.88 -35.26 -8.12
CA GLN A 254 -22.88 -35.17 -7.06
C GLN A 254 -23.01 -33.85 -6.29
N LEU A 255 -23.21 -32.71 -6.99
CA LEU A 255 -23.44 -31.41 -6.37
C LEU A 255 -24.74 -31.37 -5.55
N ALA A 256 -25.82 -32.02 -6.03
CA ALA A 256 -27.10 -32.09 -5.31
C ALA A 256 -27.06 -32.99 -4.07
N ASN A 257 -26.10 -33.91 -4.02
CA ASN A 257 -25.86 -34.83 -2.90
C ASN A 257 -24.61 -34.48 -2.09
N ALA A 258 -23.98 -33.32 -2.35
CA ALA A 258 -22.77 -32.89 -1.70
C ALA A 258 -22.99 -32.60 -0.19
N PRO A 259 -21.93 -32.62 0.62
CA PRO A 259 -21.97 -32.15 1.99
C PRO A 259 -22.22 -30.64 2.03
N VAL A 260 -22.81 -30.15 3.11
CA VAL A 260 -23.08 -28.74 3.34
C VAL A 260 -22.64 -28.37 4.75
N ALA A 261 -21.62 -27.56 4.85
CA ALA A 261 -21.06 -27.10 6.12
C ALA A 261 -21.89 -25.93 6.67
N ASN A 262 -22.46 -26.12 7.86
CA ASN A 262 -23.14 -25.06 8.58
C ASN A 262 -22.47 -24.84 9.94
N PHE A 263 -22.10 -23.58 10.24
CA PHE A 263 -21.48 -23.22 11.52
C PHE A 263 -22.42 -22.31 12.32
N ASP A 264 -22.63 -22.67 13.58
CA ASP A 264 -23.41 -21.87 14.50
C ASP A 264 -22.82 -21.98 15.94
N PRO A 265 -22.40 -20.83 16.52
CA PRO A 265 -22.23 -19.51 15.90
C PRO A 265 -20.98 -19.46 14.99
N THR A 266 -20.78 -18.35 14.26
CA THR A 266 -19.54 -18.07 13.47
C THR A 266 -18.60 -17.12 14.17
N SER A 267 -19.01 -16.54 15.30
CA SER A 267 -18.18 -15.64 16.09
C SER A 267 -18.45 -15.80 17.58
N SER A 268 -17.44 -15.51 18.40
CA SER A 268 -17.54 -15.50 19.86
C SER A 268 -16.72 -14.36 20.44
N ASP A 269 -17.31 -13.60 21.37
CA ASP A 269 -16.61 -12.54 22.08
C ASP A 269 -16.38 -12.96 23.54
N PHE A 270 -15.12 -13.00 23.96
CA PHE A 270 -14.73 -13.30 25.32
C PHE A 270 -14.87 -12.09 26.27
N GLY A 271 -15.22 -10.89 25.73
CA GLY A 271 -15.25 -9.66 26.50
C GLY A 271 -13.88 -9.29 27.06
N ASP A 272 -13.89 -8.66 28.24
CA ASP A 272 -12.68 -8.34 28.97
C ASP A 272 -12.03 -9.60 29.57
N MET A 273 -10.71 -9.68 29.47
CA MET A 273 -9.91 -10.74 30.10
C MET A 273 -8.55 -10.20 30.56
N LYS A 274 -8.02 -10.71 31.67
CA LYS A 274 -6.70 -10.29 32.16
C LYS A 274 -5.60 -10.86 31.26
N GLN A 275 -4.52 -10.13 31.12
CA GLN A 275 -3.32 -10.64 30.43
C GLN A 275 -2.80 -11.90 31.14
N GLY A 276 -2.57 -12.95 30.38
CA GLY A 276 -2.16 -14.25 30.89
C GLY A 276 -3.30 -15.28 31.02
N ASP A 277 -4.54 -14.84 31.03
CA ASP A 277 -5.71 -15.72 31.07
C ASP A 277 -5.85 -16.52 29.77
N LYS A 278 -6.49 -17.70 29.91
CA LYS A 278 -6.95 -18.52 28.78
C LYS A 278 -8.47 -18.63 28.85
N LYS A 279 -9.12 -18.36 27.70
CA LYS A 279 -10.56 -18.57 27.53
C LYS A 279 -10.82 -19.48 26.35
N SER A 280 -11.85 -20.33 26.47
CA SER A 280 -12.24 -21.27 25.43
C SER A 280 -13.68 -21.07 25.02
N THR A 281 -13.95 -21.34 23.73
CA THR A 281 -15.30 -21.40 23.17
C THR A 281 -15.40 -22.59 22.23
N THR A 282 -16.62 -23.00 21.93
CA THR A 282 -16.90 -24.08 20.99
C THR A 282 -17.79 -23.55 19.86
N PHE A 283 -17.36 -23.80 18.63
CA PHE A 283 -18.17 -23.61 17.44
C PHE A 283 -18.72 -24.96 17.01
N THR A 284 -19.99 -25.03 16.68
CA THR A 284 -20.62 -26.26 16.22
C THR A 284 -20.67 -26.30 14.71
N LEU A 285 -20.02 -27.29 14.09
CA LEU A 285 -20.14 -27.59 12.67
C LEU A 285 -21.20 -28.68 12.50
N THR A 286 -22.24 -28.39 11.73
CA THR A 286 -23.29 -29.35 11.37
C THR A 286 -23.24 -29.63 9.87
N ASN A 287 -23.34 -30.90 9.48
CA ASN A 287 -23.45 -31.30 8.09
C ASN A 287 -24.92 -31.32 7.68
N ASN A 288 -25.37 -30.29 6.99
CA ASN A 288 -26.74 -30.17 6.45
C ASN A 288 -26.87 -30.76 5.04
N GLY A 289 -25.83 -31.45 4.56
CA GLY A 289 -25.79 -32.12 3.26
C GLY A 289 -26.25 -33.56 3.30
N LYS A 290 -25.98 -34.29 2.21
CA LYS A 290 -26.41 -35.70 2.03
C LYS A 290 -25.25 -36.69 1.98
N SER A 291 -24.01 -36.21 1.95
CA SER A 291 -22.79 -37.05 2.01
C SER A 291 -21.87 -36.58 3.13
N ASP A 292 -20.86 -37.37 3.45
CA ASP A 292 -19.92 -37.06 4.52
C ASP A 292 -19.19 -35.76 4.33
N LEU A 293 -19.26 -34.89 5.32
CA LEU A 293 -18.52 -33.65 5.39
C LEU A 293 -17.13 -33.92 6.01
N ILE A 294 -16.09 -33.69 5.22
CA ILE A 294 -14.71 -33.95 5.64
C ILE A 294 -14.07 -32.59 5.99
N ILE A 295 -13.55 -32.49 7.22
CA ILE A 295 -12.73 -31.32 7.62
C ILE A 295 -11.32 -31.57 7.11
N ARG A 296 -10.94 -30.83 6.05
CA ARG A 296 -9.63 -30.95 5.39
C ARG A 296 -8.52 -30.27 6.18
N HIS A 297 -8.82 -29.09 6.73
CA HIS A 297 -7.83 -28.32 7.50
C HIS A 297 -8.50 -27.33 8.44
N VAL A 298 -7.89 -27.14 9.62
CA VAL A 298 -8.29 -26.09 10.55
C VAL A 298 -7.05 -25.32 10.99
N ARG A 299 -7.06 -24.02 10.83
CA ARG A 299 -5.91 -23.16 11.15
C ARG A 299 -6.34 -21.88 11.84
N SER A 300 -5.66 -21.49 12.90
CA SER A 300 -5.80 -20.19 13.51
C SER A 300 -4.83 -19.16 12.89
N SER A 301 -5.21 -17.88 12.94
CA SER A 301 -4.38 -16.77 12.44
C SER A 301 -3.13 -16.49 13.29
N CYS A 302 -2.99 -17.09 14.48
CA CYS A 302 -1.82 -16.95 15.33
C CYS A 302 -1.60 -18.21 16.19
N GLY A 303 -0.36 -18.44 16.60
CA GLY A 303 -0.04 -19.50 17.57
C GLY A 303 -0.61 -19.29 19.01
N CYS A 304 -1.23 -18.13 19.26
CA CYS A 304 -1.91 -17.82 20.52
C CYS A 304 -3.35 -18.41 20.58
N THR A 305 -3.79 -19.10 19.53
CA THR A 305 -5.11 -19.72 19.45
C THR A 305 -4.94 -21.19 19.08
N ALA A 306 -5.23 -22.08 20.01
CA ALA A 306 -5.29 -23.52 19.76
C ALA A 306 -6.69 -23.88 19.22
N VAL A 307 -6.73 -24.75 18.22
CA VAL A 307 -7.99 -25.22 17.59
C VAL A 307 -7.93 -26.71 17.40
N ALA A 308 -8.98 -27.39 17.79
CA ALA A 308 -9.10 -28.83 17.62
C ALA A 308 -10.55 -29.24 17.27
N PRO A 309 -10.78 -29.76 16.05
CA PRO A 309 -12.03 -30.44 15.74
C PRO A 309 -12.08 -31.77 16.49
N SER A 310 -13.25 -32.16 16.97
CA SER A 310 -13.44 -33.44 17.70
C SER A 310 -13.39 -34.67 16.79
N LYS A 311 -13.72 -34.48 15.52
CA LYS A 311 -13.66 -35.50 14.46
C LYS A 311 -13.38 -34.83 13.10
N SER A 312 -12.78 -35.59 12.19
CA SER A 312 -12.46 -35.15 10.85
C SER A 312 -13.55 -35.40 9.81
N VAL A 313 -14.49 -36.28 10.13
CA VAL A 313 -15.62 -36.62 9.24
C VAL A 313 -16.92 -36.47 10.05
N VAL A 314 -17.90 -35.79 9.43
CA VAL A 314 -19.22 -35.50 9.98
C VAL A 314 -20.27 -36.04 9.04
N ALA A 315 -20.98 -37.11 9.46
CA ALA A 315 -22.02 -37.73 8.63
C ALA A 315 -23.22 -36.79 8.41
N PRO A 316 -24.06 -37.06 7.39
CA PRO A 316 -25.26 -36.27 7.14
C PRO A 316 -26.15 -36.13 8.40
N GLY A 317 -26.53 -34.88 8.70
CA GLY A 317 -27.34 -34.56 9.91
C GLY A 317 -26.57 -34.53 11.22
N GLU A 318 -25.32 -35.00 11.26
CA GLU A 318 -24.50 -34.95 12.47
C GLU A 318 -23.81 -33.61 12.70
N SER A 319 -23.34 -33.41 13.94
CA SER A 319 -22.56 -32.25 14.33
C SER A 319 -21.21 -32.62 14.92
N ALA A 320 -20.24 -31.72 14.79
CA ALA A 320 -18.92 -31.84 15.39
C ALA A 320 -18.53 -30.52 16.08
N PRO A 321 -18.18 -30.53 17.37
CA PRO A 321 -17.64 -29.36 18.03
C PRO A 321 -16.19 -29.07 17.55
N ILE A 322 -15.91 -27.79 17.35
CA ILE A 322 -14.57 -27.25 17.13
C ILE A 322 -14.21 -26.38 18.32
N ASN A 323 -13.34 -26.89 19.16
CA ASN A 323 -12.93 -26.22 20.38
C ASN A 323 -11.82 -25.22 20.07
N VAL A 324 -11.98 -23.98 20.52
CA VAL A 324 -11.04 -22.89 20.29
C VAL A 324 -10.63 -22.29 21.62
N THR A 325 -9.33 -22.27 21.91
CA THR A 325 -8.78 -21.68 23.13
C THR A 325 -7.86 -20.52 22.78
N PHE A 326 -8.10 -19.36 23.34
CA PHE A 326 -7.25 -18.18 23.22
C PHE A 326 -6.40 -17.97 24.46
N ASP A 327 -5.09 -17.81 24.29
CA ASP A 327 -4.11 -17.48 25.32
C ASP A 327 -3.72 -16.02 25.20
N SER A 328 -4.03 -15.21 26.20
CA SER A 328 -3.79 -13.78 26.20
C SER A 328 -2.39 -13.36 26.65
N ARG A 329 -1.47 -14.30 26.91
CA ARG A 329 -0.09 -13.99 27.32
C ARG A 329 0.61 -13.10 26.30
N GLY A 330 1.19 -11.99 26.78
CA GLY A 330 1.88 -11.00 25.92
C GLY A 330 0.96 -10.23 24.98
N LYS A 331 -0.37 -10.29 25.17
CA LYS A 331 -1.36 -9.52 24.42
C LYS A 331 -1.89 -8.37 25.26
N ARG A 332 -2.37 -7.29 24.62
CA ARG A 332 -2.98 -6.14 25.28
C ARG A 332 -4.01 -5.48 24.36
N GLY A 333 -5.01 -4.83 24.96
CA GLY A 333 -6.08 -4.15 24.24
C GLY A 333 -6.94 -5.11 23.41
N ARG A 334 -7.65 -4.54 22.43
CA ARG A 334 -8.59 -5.30 21.61
C ARG A 334 -7.86 -6.33 20.74
N GLN A 335 -8.28 -7.59 20.85
CA GLN A 335 -7.79 -8.70 20.07
C GLN A 335 -8.91 -9.22 19.18
N SER A 336 -8.56 -9.58 17.95
CA SER A 336 -9.44 -10.33 17.04
C SER A 336 -8.60 -11.41 16.37
N LYS A 337 -9.07 -12.65 16.40
CA LYS A 337 -8.39 -13.80 15.79
C LYS A 337 -9.38 -14.52 14.89
N SER A 338 -8.90 -14.98 13.75
CA SER A 338 -9.66 -15.77 12.80
C SER A 338 -9.19 -17.22 12.83
N ILE A 339 -10.15 -18.12 12.68
CA ILE A 339 -9.96 -19.55 12.51
C ILE A 339 -10.52 -19.91 11.15
N THR A 340 -9.67 -20.39 10.25
CA THR A 340 -10.06 -20.88 8.94
C THR A 340 -10.34 -22.37 9.02
N VAL A 341 -11.53 -22.79 8.62
CA VAL A 341 -11.92 -24.20 8.49
C VAL A 341 -12.13 -24.49 7.01
N ILE A 342 -11.43 -25.51 6.50
CA ILE A 342 -11.53 -25.96 5.12
C ILE A 342 -12.20 -27.34 5.12
N THR A 343 -13.22 -27.48 4.27
CA THR A 343 -14.02 -28.70 4.15
C THR A 343 -14.17 -29.08 2.67
N ASN A 344 -14.75 -30.25 2.42
CA ASN A 344 -15.13 -30.72 1.09
C ASN A 344 -16.54 -30.25 0.66
N ASP A 345 -17.09 -29.19 1.27
CA ASP A 345 -18.31 -28.54 0.80
C ASP A 345 -18.02 -27.77 -0.51
N PRO A 346 -18.56 -28.15 -1.69
CA PRO A 346 -18.20 -27.52 -2.93
C PRO A 346 -18.76 -26.10 -3.08
N LYS A 347 -19.78 -25.73 -2.29
CA LYS A 347 -20.36 -24.37 -2.32
C LYS A 347 -19.63 -23.41 -1.40
N ASN A 348 -19.19 -23.90 -0.23
CA ASN A 348 -18.49 -23.10 0.77
C ASN A 348 -17.30 -23.87 1.35
N PRO A 349 -16.26 -24.13 0.55
CA PRO A 349 -15.15 -24.97 0.98
C PRO A 349 -14.32 -24.35 2.11
N THR A 350 -14.43 -23.05 2.32
CA THR A 350 -13.66 -22.31 3.34
C THR A 350 -14.58 -21.42 4.16
N THR A 351 -14.61 -21.66 5.47
CA THR A 351 -15.34 -20.83 6.43
C THR A 351 -14.37 -20.19 7.42
N THR A 352 -14.60 -18.93 7.73
CA THR A 352 -13.81 -18.18 8.74
C THR A 352 -14.65 -17.95 9.98
N LEU A 353 -14.23 -18.56 11.08
CA LEU A 353 -14.77 -18.31 12.42
C LEU A 353 -13.94 -17.20 13.08
N ARG A 354 -14.55 -16.45 14.00
CA ARG A 354 -13.88 -15.33 14.67
C ARG A 354 -14.03 -15.40 16.17
N ILE A 355 -12.96 -15.08 16.90
CA ILE A 355 -13.00 -14.78 18.32
C ILE A 355 -12.49 -13.36 18.56
N SER A 356 -13.08 -12.68 19.53
CA SER A 356 -12.63 -11.36 19.98
C SER A 356 -12.49 -11.30 21.49
N SER A 357 -11.67 -10.38 21.97
CA SER A 357 -11.55 -10.04 23.38
C SER A 357 -10.89 -8.68 23.56
N ASN A 358 -11.04 -8.09 24.74
CA ASN A 358 -10.25 -6.92 25.17
C ASN A 358 -9.34 -7.39 26.33
N VAL A 359 -8.02 -7.39 26.10
CA VAL A 359 -7.05 -7.85 27.09
C VAL A 359 -6.60 -6.66 27.94
N ILE A 360 -6.95 -6.73 29.23
CA ILE A 360 -6.63 -5.74 30.25
C ILE A 360 -5.30 -6.12 30.89
N THR A 361 -4.34 -5.20 30.84
CA THR A 361 -3.11 -5.30 31.63
C THR A 361 -3.43 -4.77 33.02
N GLY A 362 -3.26 -5.58 34.05
CA GLY A 362 -3.40 -5.10 35.44
C GLY A 362 -2.47 -3.92 35.67
N GLU A 363 -2.96 -2.88 36.33
CA GLU A 363 -2.08 -1.86 36.89
C GLU A 363 -1.09 -2.57 37.84
N SER A 364 0.19 -2.43 37.54
CA SER A 364 1.31 -2.83 38.42
C SER A 364 1.50 -1.82 39.53
#